data_eeaa4e50e9e1b3c95e61d89270e7047e
#
_entry.id   eeaa4e50e9e1b3c95e61d89270e7047e
#
_cell.length_a   1.000
_cell.length_b   1.000
_cell.length_c   1.000
_cell.angle_alpha   90.00
_cell.angle_beta   90.00
_cell.angle_gamma   90.00
#
_symmetry.space_group_name_H-M   'P 1'
#
loop_
_entity.id
_entity.type
_entity.pdbx_description
1 polymer ?
#
loop_
_entity_poly.entity_id
_entity_poly.type
_entity_poly.pdbx_seq_one_letter_code
_entity_poly.pdbx_strand_id
1 'polypeptide(L)'
;MKHFLSLLAFVIITFATQGTSHMLINVDHYEALGFLRPEPIFLLGFIAILIQGTIMTGCLHLLAPEGATIRLGLIVSLGFGLFLSSYISFASPAKYDVPSIWEWVAVELSVSAIQFIFFGLALGFIHSLFKAKTKSELKQAL
;
A
#
# COMPACT_ATOMS: atom_id res chain seq x y z
N MET A 1 3.07 18.36 6.35
CA MET A 1 3.65 17.33 7.23
C MET A 1 2.89 15.99 7.12
N LYS A 2 1.55 15.93 7.30
CA LYS A 2 0.79 14.66 7.19
C LYS A 2 1.04 13.89 5.89
N HIS A 3 1.06 14.54 4.73
CA HIS A 3 1.29 13.88 3.44
C HIS A 3 2.70 13.26 3.34
N PHE A 4 3.71 13.97 3.81
CA PHE A 4 5.08 13.46 3.84
C PHE A 4 5.21 12.23 4.74
N LEU A 5 4.61 12.26 5.94
CA LEU A 5 4.62 11.12 6.86
C LEU A 5 3.87 9.92 6.29
N SER A 6 2.73 10.15 5.62
CA SER A 6 1.98 9.07 4.96
C SER A 6 2.76 8.45 3.81
N LEU A 7 3.43 9.27 3.00
CA LEU A 7 4.28 8.79 1.92
C LEU A 7 5.46 7.97 2.45
N LEU A 8 6.13 8.48 3.50
CA LEU A 8 7.22 7.76 4.16
C LEU A 8 6.75 6.43 4.75
N ALA A 9 5.58 6.41 5.40
CA ALA A 9 4.97 5.18 5.92
C ALA A 9 4.68 4.18 4.80
N PHE A 10 4.16 4.63 3.66
CA PHE A 10 3.93 3.76 2.51
C PHE A 10 5.22 3.16 1.96
N VAL A 11 6.26 3.96 1.80
CA VAL A 11 7.59 3.48 1.38
C VAL A 11 8.10 2.39 2.32
N ILE A 12 8.12 2.67 3.64
CA ILE A 12 8.63 1.72 4.64
C ILE A 12 7.80 0.42 4.64
N ILE A 13 6.48 0.53 4.67
CA ILE A 13 5.60 -0.65 4.72
C ILE A 13 5.72 -1.47 3.43
N THR A 14 5.78 -0.82 2.26
CA THR A 14 5.94 -1.52 0.99
C THR A 14 7.27 -2.26 0.92
N PHE A 15 8.40 -1.61 1.26
CA PHE A 15 9.68 -2.30 1.28
C PHE A 15 9.72 -3.42 2.32
N ALA A 16 9.13 -3.22 3.50
CA ALA A 16 9.07 -4.26 4.52
C ALA A 16 8.24 -5.47 4.06
N THR A 17 7.06 -5.26 3.49
CA THR A 17 6.17 -6.36 3.09
C THR A 17 6.64 -7.02 1.80
N GLN A 18 6.90 -6.27 0.75
CA GLN A 18 7.34 -6.80 -0.53
C GLN A 18 8.75 -7.35 -0.46
N GLY A 19 9.69 -6.62 0.18
CA GLY A 19 11.06 -7.10 0.38
C GLY A 19 11.11 -8.39 1.19
N THR A 20 10.33 -8.50 2.27
CA THR A 20 10.24 -9.74 3.05
C THR A 20 9.65 -10.88 2.23
N SER A 21 8.60 -10.62 1.45
CA SER A 21 8.01 -11.62 0.57
C SER A 21 9.01 -12.10 -0.49
N HIS A 22 9.59 -11.19 -1.25
CA HIS A 22 10.44 -11.53 -2.39
C HIS A 22 11.80 -12.12 -1.99
N MET A 23 12.37 -11.70 -0.85
CA MET A 23 13.75 -12.03 -0.50
C MET A 23 13.89 -13.03 0.66
N LEU A 24 12.80 -13.29 1.42
CA LEU A 24 12.90 -14.13 2.61
C LEU A 24 11.85 -15.25 2.66
N ILE A 25 10.59 -14.99 2.34
CA ILE A 25 9.50 -15.94 2.56
C ILE A 25 9.16 -16.72 1.29
N ASN A 26 8.99 -16.01 0.17
CA ASN A 26 8.51 -16.59 -1.09
C ASN A 26 9.61 -16.59 -2.17
N VAL A 27 10.87 -16.76 -1.78
CA VAL A 27 12.03 -16.72 -2.70
C VAL A 27 11.86 -17.72 -3.83
N ASP A 28 11.62 -19.00 -3.50
CA ASP A 28 11.46 -20.08 -4.48
C ASP A 28 10.31 -19.80 -5.46
N HIS A 29 9.23 -19.20 -4.97
CA HIS A 29 8.09 -18.80 -5.79
C HIS A 29 8.50 -17.77 -6.86
N TYR A 30 9.28 -16.76 -6.49
CA TYR A 30 9.72 -15.75 -7.43
C TYR A 30 10.88 -16.22 -8.33
N GLU A 31 11.80 -17.04 -7.83
CA GLU A 31 12.89 -17.62 -8.61
C GLU A 31 12.37 -18.58 -9.69
N ALA A 32 11.25 -19.26 -9.44
CA ALA A 32 10.60 -20.13 -10.43
C ALA A 32 10.03 -19.36 -11.63
N LEU A 33 9.95 -18.01 -11.57
CA LEU A 33 9.45 -17.19 -12.66
C LEU A 33 10.57 -16.88 -13.65
N GLY A 34 10.64 -17.61 -14.73
CA GLY A 34 11.69 -17.49 -15.74
C GLY A 34 11.76 -16.15 -16.48
N PHE A 35 10.86 -15.20 -16.21
CA PHE A 35 10.84 -13.86 -16.82
C PHE A 35 11.34 -12.75 -15.89
N LEU A 36 11.67 -13.04 -14.63
CA LEU A 36 12.21 -12.01 -13.73
C LEU A 36 13.63 -11.60 -14.12
N ARG A 37 13.92 -10.32 -13.92
CA ARG A 37 15.29 -9.81 -14.07
C ARG A 37 16.16 -10.35 -12.94
N PRO A 38 17.38 -10.84 -13.24
CA PRO A 38 18.35 -11.22 -12.21
C PRO A 38 18.69 -10.03 -11.27
N GLU A 39 18.73 -8.82 -11.83
CA GLU A 39 19.00 -7.59 -11.09
C GLU A 39 17.78 -6.65 -11.22
N PRO A 40 16.99 -6.46 -10.15
CA PRO A 40 15.86 -5.56 -10.16
C PRO A 40 16.27 -4.10 -10.30
N ILE A 41 15.53 -3.31 -11.09
CA ILE A 41 15.74 -1.87 -11.19
C ILE A 41 14.98 -1.17 -10.06
N PHE A 42 15.60 -1.08 -8.88
CA PHE A 42 14.96 -0.51 -7.68
C PHE A 42 14.42 0.90 -7.86
N LEU A 43 15.06 1.71 -8.70
CA LEU A 43 14.60 3.08 -8.99
C LEU A 43 13.19 3.11 -9.60
N LEU A 44 12.88 2.18 -10.51
CA LEU A 44 11.52 2.11 -11.10
C LEU A 44 10.49 1.68 -10.07
N GLY A 45 10.82 0.71 -9.23
CA GLY A 45 9.96 0.30 -8.12
C GLY A 45 9.73 1.46 -7.14
N PHE A 46 10.77 2.20 -6.79
CA PHE A 46 10.67 3.35 -5.90
C PHE A 46 9.77 4.46 -6.47
N ILE A 47 9.91 4.78 -7.76
CA ILE A 47 9.04 5.74 -8.45
C ILE A 47 7.57 5.29 -8.40
N ALA A 48 7.30 4.01 -8.64
CA ALA A 48 5.95 3.47 -8.55
C ALA A 48 5.37 3.61 -7.13
N ILE A 49 6.16 3.31 -6.09
CA ILE A 49 5.77 3.48 -4.69
C ILE A 49 5.45 4.95 -4.38
N LEU A 50 6.27 5.89 -4.83
CA LEU A 50 6.02 7.32 -4.63
C LEU A 50 4.72 7.78 -5.28
N ILE A 51 4.45 7.35 -6.51
CA ILE A 51 3.21 7.67 -7.23
C ILE A 51 2.00 7.09 -6.49
N GLN A 52 2.02 5.82 -6.13
CA GLN A 52 0.93 5.13 -5.43
C GLN A 52 0.65 5.76 -4.06
N GLY A 53 1.68 5.98 -3.25
CA GLY A 53 1.55 6.61 -1.94
C GLY A 53 1.02 8.05 -2.03
N THR A 54 1.45 8.81 -3.03
CA THR A 54 0.96 10.17 -3.28
C THR A 54 -0.53 10.18 -3.65
N ILE A 55 -0.96 9.27 -4.52
CA ILE A 55 -2.37 9.15 -4.93
C ILE A 55 -3.24 8.78 -3.72
N MET A 56 -2.86 7.77 -2.94
CA MET A 56 -3.65 7.32 -1.80
C MET A 56 -3.76 8.37 -0.69
N THR A 57 -2.65 9.03 -0.35
CA THR A 57 -2.69 10.09 0.67
C THR A 57 -3.43 11.34 0.17
N GLY A 58 -3.32 11.67 -1.12
CA GLY A 58 -4.09 12.73 -1.77
C GLY A 58 -5.58 12.43 -1.79
N CYS A 59 -5.96 11.20 -2.16
CA CYS A 59 -7.36 10.75 -2.14
C CYS A 59 -7.95 10.84 -0.73
N LEU A 60 -7.25 10.36 0.30
CA LEU A 60 -7.72 10.49 1.68
C LEU A 60 -7.88 11.95 2.10
N HIS A 61 -6.97 12.83 1.69
CA HIS A 61 -7.08 14.27 1.98
C HIS A 61 -8.30 14.90 1.30
N LEU A 62 -8.58 14.55 0.06
CA LEU A 62 -9.77 15.07 -0.66
C LEU A 62 -11.07 14.61 0.00
N LEU A 63 -11.11 13.37 0.50
CA LEU A 63 -12.28 12.82 1.19
C LEU A 63 -12.46 13.38 2.62
N ALA A 64 -11.38 13.75 3.29
CA ALA A 64 -11.37 14.24 4.66
C ALA A 64 -10.29 15.31 4.88
N PRO A 65 -10.44 16.53 4.35
CA PRO A 65 -9.42 17.57 4.40
C PRO A 65 -9.08 18.01 5.83
N GLU A 66 -10.06 17.99 6.73
CA GLU A 66 -9.90 18.38 8.14
C GLU A 66 -9.33 17.28 9.04
N GLY A 67 -9.06 16.12 8.49
CA GLY A 67 -8.53 14.95 9.19
C GLY A 67 -9.41 13.72 8.99
N ALA A 68 -8.78 12.56 8.94
CA ALA A 68 -9.45 11.29 8.66
C ALA A 68 -9.52 10.40 9.90
N THR A 69 -10.34 9.36 9.81
CA THR A 69 -10.38 8.26 10.78
C THR A 69 -9.55 7.09 10.28
N ILE A 70 -9.14 6.20 11.18
CA ILE A 70 -8.48 4.93 10.83
C ILE A 70 -9.35 4.13 9.85
N ARG A 71 -10.68 4.08 10.09
CA ARG A 71 -11.61 3.39 9.21
C ARG A 71 -11.56 3.93 7.78
N LEU A 72 -11.52 5.25 7.59
CA LEU A 72 -11.45 5.85 6.26
C LEU A 72 -10.09 5.59 5.60
N GLY A 73 -9.00 5.63 6.38
CA GLY A 73 -7.66 5.23 5.91
C GLY A 73 -7.63 3.79 5.40
N LEU A 74 -8.24 2.85 6.14
CA LEU A 74 -8.40 1.46 5.70
C LEU A 74 -9.23 1.34 4.42
N ILE A 75 -10.37 2.04 4.33
CA ILE A 75 -11.23 1.99 3.12
C ILE A 75 -10.47 2.47 1.89
N VAL A 76 -9.76 3.59 1.99
CA VAL A 76 -8.97 4.13 0.87
C VAL A 76 -7.84 3.17 0.51
N SER A 77 -7.05 2.75 1.48
CA SER A 77 -5.92 1.85 1.25
C SER A 77 -6.34 0.51 0.66
N LEU A 78 -7.35 -0.15 1.23
CA LEU A 78 -7.84 -1.44 0.73
C LEU A 78 -8.53 -1.33 -0.63
N GLY A 79 -9.21 -0.22 -0.91
CA GLY A 79 -9.79 0.03 -2.24
C GLY A 79 -8.72 0.10 -3.33
N PHE A 80 -7.66 0.89 -3.11
CA PHE A 80 -6.52 0.94 -4.02
C PHE A 80 -5.72 -0.37 -4.03
N GLY A 81 -5.58 -1.02 -2.87
CA GLY A 81 -4.93 -2.32 -2.75
C GLY A 81 -5.62 -3.37 -3.60
N LEU A 82 -6.95 -3.48 -3.52
CA LEU A 82 -7.74 -4.39 -4.33
C LEU A 82 -7.62 -4.08 -5.83
N PHE A 83 -7.67 -2.80 -6.20
CA PHE A 83 -7.48 -2.37 -7.59
C PHE A 83 -6.12 -2.79 -8.14
N LEU A 84 -5.02 -2.51 -7.42
CA LEU A 84 -3.66 -2.85 -7.86
C LEU A 84 -3.41 -4.35 -7.83
N SER A 85 -3.81 -5.04 -6.75
CA SER A 85 -3.58 -6.48 -6.62
C SER A 85 -4.41 -7.31 -7.59
N SER A 86 -5.59 -6.83 -8.00
CA SER A 86 -6.40 -7.54 -9.00
C SER A 86 -5.68 -7.72 -10.32
N TYR A 87 -4.90 -6.72 -10.75
CA TYR A 87 -4.11 -6.82 -11.97
C TYR A 87 -2.95 -7.83 -11.80
N ILE A 88 -2.20 -7.72 -10.72
CA ILE A 88 -1.04 -8.60 -10.46
C ILE A 88 -1.51 -10.05 -10.26
N SER A 89 -2.54 -10.25 -9.42
CA SER A 89 -2.96 -11.60 -9.04
C SER A 89 -3.73 -12.36 -10.11
N PHE A 90 -4.49 -11.65 -10.97
CA PHE A 90 -5.36 -12.31 -11.95
C PHE A 90 -4.96 -12.03 -13.40
N ALA A 91 -4.65 -10.78 -13.76
CA ALA A 91 -4.33 -10.46 -15.15
C ALA A 91 -2.91 -10.87 -15.54
N SER A 92 -1.97 -10.87 -14.58
CA SER A 92 -0.59 -11.33 -14.87
C SER A 92 -0.53 -12.81 -15.20
N PRO A 93 -1.06 -13.75 -14.39
CA PRO A 93 -1.01 -15.18 -14.74
C PRO A 93 -1.90 -15.55 -15.94
N ALA A 94 -2.82 -14.68 -16.35
CA ALA A 94 -3.54 -14.86 -17.60
C ALA A 94 -2.66 -14.60 -18.85
N LYS A 95 -1.52 -13.93 -18.69
CA LYS A 95 -0.62 -13.54 -19.80
C LYS A 95 0.75 -14.21 -19.71
N TYR A 96 1.20 -14.52 -18.52
CA TYR A 96 2.52 -15.09 -18.25
C TYR A 96 2.38 -16.52 -17.78
N ASP A 97 3.30 -17.38 -18.23
CA ASP A 97 3.37 -18.77 -17.81
C ASP A 97 3.97 -18.84 -16.41
N VAL A 98 3.09 -18.93 -15.41
CA VAL A 98 3.47 -19.08 -14.00
C VAL A 98 3.37 -20.56 -13.62
N PRO A 99 4.28 -21.09 -12.79
CA PRO A 99 4.32 -22.52 -12.45
C PRO A 99 3.01 -23.02 -11.82
N SER A 100 2.36 -22.20 -11.02
CA SER A 100 1.08 -22.51 -10.37
C SER A 100 0.22 -21.24 -10.26
N ILE A 101 -0.90 -21.21 -10.99
CA ILE A 101 -1.82 -20.07 -10.98
C ILE A 101 -2.39 -19.83 -9.57
N TRP A 102 -2.80 -20.87 -8.87
CA TRP A 102 -3.41 -20.73 -7.55
C TRP A 102 -2.41 -20.30 -6.48
N GLU A 103 -1.19 -20.78 -6.55
CA GLU A 103 -0.12 -20.36 -5.66
C GLU A 103 0.25 -18.90 -5.92
N TRP A 104 0.40 -18.51 -7.19
CA TRP A 104 0.58 -17.12 -7.59
C TRP A 104 -0.51 -16.20 -6.99
N VAL A 105 -1.78 -16.55 -7.21
CA VAL A 105 -2.91 -15.76 -6.70
C VAL A 105 -2.87 -15.67 -5.17
N ALA A 106 -2.60 -16.79 -4.48
CA ALA A 106 -2.56 -16.82 -3.02
C ALA A 106 -1.42 -15.96 -2.46
N VAL A 107 -0.22 -16.05 -3.02
CA VAL A 107 0.94 -15.26 -2.59
C VAL A 107 0.68 -13.77 -2.82
N GLU A 108 0.34 -13.38 -4.05
CA GLU A 108 0.17 -11.97 -4.42
C GLU A 108 -0.97 -11.29 -3.67
N LEU A 109 -2.12 -11.95 -3.50
CA LEU A 109 -3.23 -11.41 -2.71
C LEU A 109 -2.89 -11.30 -1.22
N SER A 110 -2.21 -12.30 -0.66
CA SER A 110 -1.85 -12.30 0.76
C SER A 110 -0.87 -11.18 1.09
N VAL A 111 0.18 -11.03 0.31
CA VAL A 111 1.20 -9.99 0.49
C VAL A 111 0.59 -8.61 0.31
N SER A 112 -0.23 -8.44 -0.73
CA SER A 112 -0.95 -7.19 -0.98
C SER A 112 -1.92 -6.86 0.16
N ALA A 113 -2.69 -7.82 0.65
CA ALA A 113 -3.62 -7.61 1.77
C ALA A 113 -2.88 -7.13 3.02
N ILE A 114 -1.77 -7.78 3.38
CA ILE A 114 -0.92 -7.38 4.51
C ILE A 114 -0.42 -5.95 4.32
N GLN A 115 0.16 -5.64 3.16
CA GLN A 115 0.69 -4.31 2.87
C GLN A 115 -0.37 -3.23 3.02
N PHE A 116 -1.53 -3.40 2.38
CA PHE A 116 -2.57 -2.37 2.34
C PHE A 116 -3.37 -2.27 3.65
N ILE A 117 -3.46 -3.34 4.45
CA ILE A 117 -4.00 -3.27 5.82
C ILE A 117 -3.07 -2.41 6.69
N PHE A 118 -1.78 -2.72 6.75
CA PHE A 118 -0.84 -1.96 7.57
C PHE A 118 -0.74 -0.50 7.11
N PHE A 119 -0.70 -0.28 5.81
CA PHE A 119 -0.69 1.09 5.30
C PHE A 119 -1.99 1.84 5.62
N GLY A 120 -3.14 1.22 5.47
CA GLY A 120 -4.43 1.84 5.78
C GLY A 120 -4.55 2.26 7.25
N LEU A 121 -4.06 1.42 8.17
CA LEU A 121 -3.96 1.75 9.60
C LEU A 121 -3.04 2.97 9.82
N ALA A 122 -1.83 2.95 9.24
CA ALA A 122 -0.88 4.04 9.37
C ALA A 122 -1.41 5.34 8.74
N LEU A 123 -1.99 5.27 7.54
CA LEU A 123 -2.55 6.39 6.81
C LEU A 123 -3.67 7.09 7.61
N GLY A 124 -4.64 6.30 8.10
CA GLY A 124 -5.74 6.82 8.91
C GLY A 124 -5.26 7.37 10.24
N PHE A 125 -4.31 6.71 10.91
CA PHE A 125 -3.71 7.17 12.15
C PHE A 125 -2.98 8.50 11.96
N ILE A 126 -2.08 8.60 10.98
CA ILE A 126 -1.34 9.85 10.69
C ILE A 126 -2.32 10.99 10.43
N HIS A 127 -3.33 10.80 9.58
CA HIS A 127 -4.29 11.84 9.28
C HIS A 127 -5.18 12.22 10.49
N SER A 128 -5.42 11.30 11.42
CA SER A 128 -6.16 11.59 12.64
C SER A 128 -5.40 12.51 13.60
N LEU A 129 -4.07 12.43 13.63
CA LEU A 129 -3.22 13.30 14.45
C LEU A 129 -3.25 14.78 13.97
N PHE A 130 -3.59 15.01 12.72
CA PHE A 130 -3.68 16.35 12.11
C PHE A 130 -5.13 16.80 11.93
N LYS A 131 -6.06 16.24 12.69
CA LYS A 131 -7.46 16.64 12.66
C LYS A 131 -7.59 18.07 13.19
N ALA A 132 -8.29 18.92 12.44
CA ALA A 132 -8.60 20.26 12.89
C ALA A 132 -9.47 20.22 14.16
N LYS A 133 -9.15 21.07 15.15
CA LYS A 133 -9.99 21.19 16.34
C LYS A 133 -11.36 21.75 15.95
N THR A 134 -12.39 21.09 16.38
CA THR A 134 -13.76 21.52 16.12
C THR A 134 -14.00 22.88 16.82
N LYS A 135 -14.82 23.76 16.23
CA LYS A 135 -15.17 25.08 16.84
C LYS A 135 -15.72 24.96 18.28
N SER A 136 -16.32 23.82 18.64
CA SER A 136 -16.80 23.54 20.00
C SER A 136 -15.65 23.31 20.98
N GLU A 137 -14.61 22.61 20.58
CA GLU A 137 -13.41 22.35 21.40
C GLU A 137 -12.59 23.62 21.63
N LEU A 138 -12.56 24.51 20.64
CA LEU A 138 -11.95 25.84 20.77
C LEU A 138 -12.72 26.76 21.74
N LYS A 139 -14.07 26.66 21.79
CA LYS A 139 -14.89 27.42 22.73
C LYS A 139 -14.81 26.91 24.18
N GLN A 140 -14.47 25.65 24.40
CA GLN A 140 -14.28 25.09 25.75
C GLN A 140 -12.88 25.35 26.31
N ALA A 141 -11.93 25.75 25.48
CA ALA A 141 -10.55 26.04 25.88
C ALA A 141 -10.29 27.54 26.16
N LEU A 142 -11.32 28.41 25.95
CA LEU A 142 -11.33 29.86 26.27
C LEU A 142 -12.20 30.09 27.50
#